data_c673cb928a8bef437f00e4cd147043e0
#
_entry.id   c673cb928a8bef437f00e4cd147043e0
#
_cell.length_a   1.000
_cell.length_b   1.000
_cell.length_c   1.000
_cell.angle_alpha   90.00
_cell.angle_beta   90.00
_cell.angle_gamma   90.00
#
_symmetry.space_group_name_H-M   'P 1'
#
loop_
_entity.id
_entity.type
_entity.pdbx_description
1 polymer ?
#
loop_
_entity_poly.entity_id
_entity_poly.type
_entity_poly.pdbx_seq_one_letter_code
_entity_poly.pdbx_strand_id
1 'polypeptide(L)'
;MTESEINENIENENTENESSESNSDKQARRFCITINNPTETDEEMFTYLQNLEHIKYFIFSREKGNMEGTIHLQMFLIFTIGKRFSTIKKLFPKAHIESAKGSNTQNRDYCSKNDTHISGPYEFGEFAEQGARKDLKAFFDLVNAGASDYELQCLYPKLYEKNVSKLAAFRNAKIVSDYSKSLREDLIVTYIYGSTGVGKTYCIMKKYDKGSFYRITDYIRDPWQDYIDQKIVVFDEFRSQFPMVNMLNFLDIYPVSLPARFSNKITCYNRLFIISNIPPSSQYSNYKTEEPETYKAFNRRIHHVVYLTKDKCTVEKSRDIEELKSILPEEYLAKLDLSSFIYNKALENNKNAHQERIIHFEPIDDEELPF
;
A
#
# COMPACT_ATOMS: atom_id res chain seq x y z
N MET A 1 -22.35 -13.93 -52.91
CA MET A 1 -23.64 -13.37 -53.23
C MET A 1 -23.85 -12.27 -52.20
N THR A 2 -23.37 -11.16 -52.48
CA THR A 2 -24.04 -10.03 -53.12
C THR A 2 -24.99 -9.38 -52.14
N GLU A 3 -24.48 -8.31 -51.55
CA GLU A 3 -24.77 -6.97 -52.06
C GLU A 3 -26.26 -6.69 -52.04
N SER A 4 -26.53 -5.71 -51.40
CA SER A 4 -26.89 -4.39 -51.89
C SER A 4 -28.19 -3.88 -51.25
N GLU A 5 -28.03 -2.68 -50.77
CA GLU A 5 -28.99 -1.56 -50.97
C GLU A 5 -30.35 -1.66 -50.27
N ILE A 6 -30.58 -0.76 -49.32
CA ILE A 6 -31.43 0.40 -49.62
C ILE A 6 -31.09 1.54 -48.63
N ASN A 7 -30.45 2.58 -49.16
CA ASN A 7 -30.63 3.95 -48.70
C ASN A 7 -32.04 4.40 -49.11
N GLU A 8 -32.74 5.10 -48.22
CA GLU A 8 -33.49 6.30 -48.59
C GLU A 8 -34.00 7.01 -47.33
N ASN A 9 -33.44 8.19 -47.12
CA ASN A 9 -34.09 9.47 -46.86
C ASN A 9 -35.52 9.43 -46.30
N ILE A 10 -35.68 9.96 -45.09
CA ILE A 10 -36.83 10.85 -44.85
C ILE A 10 -36.31 12.08 -44.09
N GLU A 11 -36.66 13.17 -44.67
CA GLU A 11 -36.34 14.56 -44.41
C GLU A 11 -36.79 15.05 -43.03
N ASN A 12 -36.06 16.04 -42.58
CA ASN A 12 -36.45 17.11 -41.68
C ASN A 12 -37.96 17.34 -41.53
N GLU A 13 -38.42 17.32 -40.31
CA GLU A 13 -39.41 18.33 -39.88
C GLU A 13 -39.10 18.76 -38.44
N ASN A 14 -38.90 20.05 -38.30
CA ASN A 14 -38.83 20.81 -37.07
C ASN A 14 -39.98 20.47 -36.13
N THR A 15 -39.63 20.10 -34.91
CA THR A 15 -40.48 20.43 -33.76
C THR A 15 -39.58 20.95 -32.63
N GLU A 16 -39.19 22.21 -32.76
CA GLU A 16 -39.04 23.05 -31.58
C GLU A 16 -40.43 23.20 -30.99
N ASN A 17 -40.68 22.54 -29.87
CA ASN A 17 -41.43 23.05 -28.72
C ASN A 17 -41.70 21.93 -27.72
N GLU A 18 -41.71 22.30 -26.45
CA GLU A 18 -42.12 21.50 -25.29
C GLU A 18 -41.06 20.65 -24.59
N SER A 19 -40.15 21.35 -23.93
CA SER A 19 -39.53 20.85 -22.68
C SER A 19 -39.24 21.97 -21.66
N SER A 20 -39.97 23.07 -21.67
CA SER A 20 -39.74 24.22 -20.79
C SER A 20 -40.54 24.25 -19.48
N GLU A 21 -41.44 23.30 -19.24
CA GLU A 21 -42.34 23.39 -18.04
C GLU A 21 -41.97 22.50 -16.85
N SER A 22 -41.02 21.60 -16.91
CA SER A 22 -40.70 20.71 -15.76
C SER A 22 -39.51 21.15 -14.92
N ASN A 23 -38.80 22.22 -15.24
CA ASN A 23 -37.58 22.65 -14.53
C ASN A 23 -37.79 23.82 -13.53
N SER A 24 -38.96 24.44 -13.48
CA SER A 24 -39.21 25.67 -12.70
C SER A 24 -39.21 25.52 -11.18
N ASP A 25 -39.24 24.31 -10.65
CA ASP A 25 -39.34 24.06 -9.19
C ASP A 25 -38.13 23.31 -8.58
N LYS A 26 -37.15 22.95 -9.40
CA LYS A 26 -35.93 22.30 -8.89
C LYS A 26 -35.04 23.32 -8.14
N GLN A 27 -34.64 22.96 -6.92
CA GLN A 27 -33.65 23.74 -6.17
C GLN A 27 -32.23 23.25 -6.49
N ALA A 28 -31.33 24.19 -6.72
CA ALA A 28 -29.90 23.95 -6.86
C ALA A 28 -29.09 24.92 -5.98
N ARG A 29 -27.88 24.55 -5.65
CA ARG A 29 -26.95 25.43 -4.94
C ARG A 29 -25.90 26.04 -5.87
N ARG A 30 -25.83 25.57 -7.10
CA ARG A 30 -24.80 25.95 -8.08
C ARG A 30 -25.44 26.31 -9.40
N PHE A 31 -25.05 27.45 -9.95
CA PHE A 31 -25.60 27.97 -11.19
C PHE A 31 -24.46 28.48 -12.09
N CYS A 32 -24.55 28.16 -13.38
CA CYS A 32 -23.81 28.81 -14.46
C CYS A 32 -24.75 29.86 -15.07
N ILE A 33 -24.26 31.09 -15.23
CA ILE A 33 -25.05 32.22 -15.69
C ILE A 33 -24.27 32.97 -16.78
N THR A 34 -24.94 33.22 -17.92
CA THR A 34 -24.38 34.01 -19.02
C THR A 34 -25.25 35.23 -19.26
N ILE A 35 -24.67 36.42 -19.23
CA ILE A 35 -25.36 37.69 -19.53
C ILE A 35 -24.75 38.26 -20.82
N ASN A 36 -25.52 38.31 -21.89
CA ASN A 36 -25.13 38.90 -23.16
C ASN A 36 -25.29 40.42 -23.12
N ASN A 37 -24.33 41.17 -23.67
CA ASN A 37 -24.29 42.63 -23.74
C ASN A 37 -24.59 43.26 -22.33
N PRO A 38 -23.77 42.97 -21.34
CA PRO A 38 -23.96 43.50 -19.98
C PRO A 38 -23.77 45.01 -20.00
N THR A 39 -24.65 45.73 -19.32
CA THR A 39 -24.59 47.19 -19.14
C THR A 39 -23.78 47.60 -17.93
N GLU A 40 -23.65 46.70 -16.96
CA GLU A 40 -22.93 46.88 -15.70
C GLU A 40 -21.43 46.79 -15.93
N THR A 41 -20.68 47.62 -15.20
CA THR A 41 -19.23 47.48 -15.09
C THR A 41 -18.83 46.24 -14.30
N ASP A 42 -17.56 45.84 -14.40
CA ASP A 42 -17.09 44.67 -13.65
C ASP A 42 -17.11 44.92 -12.13
N GLU A 43 -16.85 46.14 -11.69
CA GLU A 43 -16.92 46.53 -10.27
C GLU A 43 -18.32 46.58 -9.74
N GLU A 44 -19.29 47.05 -10.52
CA GLU A 44 -20.70 47.02 -10.16
C GLU A 44 -21.20 45.56 -10.07
N MET A 45 -20.84 44.72 -10.99
CA MET A 45 -21.21 43.28 -10.99
C MET A 45 -20.56 42.58 -9.79
N PHE A 46 -19.29 42.80 -9.50
CA PHE A 46 -18.59 42.25 -8.35
C PHE A 46 -19.31 42.62 -7.03
N THR A 47 -19.61 43.90 -6.87
CA THR A 47 -20.30 44.45 -5.69
C THR A 47 -21.70 43.85 -5.58
N TYR A 48 -22.44 43.74 -6.69
CA TYR A 48 -23.76 43.12 -6.71
C TYR A 48 -23.73 41.66 -6.27
N LEU A 49 -22.80 40.85 -6.83
CA LEU A 49 -22.65 39.45 -6.50
C LEU A 49 -22.23 39.23 -5.06
N GLN A 50 -21.32 40.07 -4.54
CA GLN A 50 -20.85 39.99 -3.15
C GLN A 50 -21.98 40.24 -2.14
N ASN A 51 -22.94 41.07 -2.47
CA ASN A 51 -24.08 41.43 -1.61
C ASN A 51 -25.27 40.45 -1.78
N LEU A 52 -25.19 39.44 -2.62
CA LEU A 52 -26.26 38.46 -2.74
C LEU A 52 -26.42 37.64 -1.47
N GLU A 53 -27.65 37.53 -1.01
CA GLU A 53 -28.02 36.77 0.17
C GLU A 53 -27.70 35.27 0.00
N HIS A 54 -26.94 34.71 0.93
CA HIS A 54 -26.47 33.30 0.93
C HIS A 54 -25.46 32.95 -0.14
N ILE A 55 -24.79 33.92 -0.75
CA ILE A 55 -23.66 33.63 -1.64
C ILE A 55 -22.51 33.01 -0.82
N LYS A 56 -21.94 31.95 -1.32
CA LYS A 56 -20.77 31.29 -0.71
C LYS A 56 -19.50 31.56 -1.52
N TYR A 57 -19.64 31.52 -2.83
CA TYR A 57 -18.54 31.66 -3.78
C TYR A 57 -19.10 32.13 -5.10
N PHE A 58 -18.38 32.96 -5.80
CA PHE A 58 -18.58 33.23 -7.20
C PHE A 58 -17.26 33.47 -7.94
N ILE A 59 -17.29 33.24 -9.24
CA ILE A 59 -16.29 33.65 -10.19
C ILE A 59 -17.00 34.14 -11.44
N PHE A 60 -16.50 35.21 -12.06
CA PHE A 60 -16.98 35.65 -13.36
C PHE A 60 -15.87 36.27 -14.18
N SER A 61 -16.03 36.21 -15.50
CA SER A 61 -15.19 36.87 -16.48
C SER A 61 -16.04 37.57 -17.53
N ARG A 62 -15.50 38.66 -18.10
CA ARG A 62 -16.06 39.29 -19.29
C ARG A 62 -15.35 38.72 -20.52
N GLU A 63 -16.13 38.16 -21.43
CA GLU A 63 -15.62 37.45 -22.59
C GLU A 63 -16.20 38.00 -23.88
N LYS A 64 -15.52 37.75 -25.01
CA LYS A 64 -16.00 38.07 -26.34
C LYS A 64 -16.24 36.79 -27.16
N GLY A 65 -17.45 36.60 -27.64
CA GLY A 65 -17.82 35.41 -28.43
C GLY A 65 -17.10 35.31 -29.77
N ASN A 66 -16.74 34.10 -30.15
CA ASN A 66 -15.86 33.81 -31.28
C ASN A 66 -16.48 34.14 -32.66
N MET A 67 -17.80 34.07 -32.82
CA MET A 67 -18.45 34.21 -34.16
C MET A 67 -19.03 35.60 -34.45
N GLU A 68 -19.63 36.25 -33.44
CA GLU A 68 -20.30 37.55 -33.63
C GLU A 68 -19.70 38.69 -32.84
N GLY A 69 -18.65 38.39 -32.05
CA GLY A 69 -18.00 39.38 -31.23
C GLY A 69 -18.83 39.92 -30.06
N THR A 70 -19.96 39.28 -29.73
CA THR A 70 -20.84 39.68 -28.65
C THR A 70 -20.15 39.58 -27.30
N ILE A 71 -20.13 40.69 -26.58
CA ILE A 71 -19.59 40.73 -25.21
C ILE A 71 -20.60 40.09 -24.26
N HIS A 72 -20.10 39.17 -23.38
CA HIS A 72 -20.92 38.56 -22.36
C HIS A 72 -20.14 38.37 -21.05
N LEU A 73 -20.90 38.31 -19.93
CA LEU A 73 -20.38 37.87 -18.67
C LEU A 73 -20.65 36.38 -18.51
N GLN A 74 -19.59 35.61 -18.29
CA GLN A 74 -19.67 34.20 -17.94
C GLN A 74 -19.43 34.05 -16.44
N MET A 75 -20.42 33.49 -15.70
CA MET A 75 -20.40 33.46 -14.25
C MET A 75 -20.70 32.06 -13.71
N PHE A 76 -20.07 31.71 -12.59
CA PHE A 76 -20.37 30.53 -11.81
C PHE A 76 -20.59 30.92 -10.35
N LEU A 77 -21.78 30.60 -9.80
CA LEU A 77 -22.21 30.97 -8.45
C LEU A 77 -22.49 29.74 -7.62
N ILE A 78 -22.08 29.77 -6.33
CA ILE A 78 -22.41 28.76 -5.33
C ILE A 78 -23.07 29.43 -4.15
N PHE A 79 -24.25 28.94 -3.78
CA PHE A 79 -25.01 29.40 -2.59
C PHE A 79 -24.84 28.44 -1.41
N THR A 80 -24.95 28.94 -0.19
CA THR A 80 -24.94 28.13 1.04
C THR A 80 -26.20 27.27 1.17
N ILE A 81 -27.34 27.74 0.62
CA ILE A 81 -28.62 27.05 0.59
C ILE A 81 -29.08 26.79 -0.85
N GLY A 82 -30.01 25.84 -1.04
CA GLY A 82 -30.66 25.65 -2.32
C GLY A 82 -31.54 26.85 -2.70
N LYS A 83 -31.35 27.36 -3.92
CA LYS A 83 -32.18 28.40 -4.52
C LYS A 83 -33.04 27.80 -5.64
N ARG A 84 -34.30 28.25 -5.75
CA ARG A 84 -35.16 27.87 -6.89
C ARG A 84 -34.67 28.56 -8.16
N PHE A 85 -34.82 27.91 -9.31
CA PHE A 85 -34.49 28.51 -10.60
C PHE A 85 -35.19 29.84 -10.82
N SER A 86 -36.50 29.92 -10.49
CA SER A 86 -37.29 31.15 -10.56
C SER A 86 -36.72 32.29 -9.69
N THR A 87 -36.10 32.00 -8.57
CA THR A 87 -35.45 33.01 -7.73
C THR A 87 -34.21 33.57 -8.43
N ILE A 88 -33.38 32.71 -9.01
CA ILE A 88 -32.19 33.14 -9.75
C ILE A 88 -32.60 33.94 -11.00
N LYS A 89 -33.67 33.53 -11.68
CA LYS A 89 -34.19 34.27 -12.84
C LYS A 89 -34.67 35.69 -12.50
N LYS A 90 -35.20 35.90 -11.28
CA LYS A 90 -35.57 37.24 -10.78
C LYS A 90 -34.33 38.08 -10.50
N LEU A 91 -33.23 37.51 -10.02
CA LEU A 91 -31.97 38.21 -9.77
C LEU A 91 -31.26 38.60 -11.10
N PHE A 92 -31.40 37.75 -12.12
CA PHE A 92 -30.77 37.96 -13.44
C PHE A 92 -31.81 37.79 -14.57
N PRO A 93 -32.70 38.78 -14.78
CA PRO A 93 -33.87 38.61 -15.71
C PRO A 93 -33.48 38.37 -17.17
N LYS A 94 -32.38 38.97 -17.65
CA LYS A 94 -31.88 38.87 -19.02
C LYS A 94 -30.86 37.75 -19.23
N ALA A 95 -30.49 37.02 -18.18
CA ALA A 95 -29.44 36.02 -18.24
C ALA A 95 -29.96 34.66 -18.77
N HIS A 96 -29.09 33.95 -19.45
CA HIS A 96 -29.21 32.51 -19.59
C HIS A 96 -28.69 31.84 -18.33
N ILE A 97 -29.48 30.94 -17.74
CA ILE A 97 -29.22 30.32 -16.44
C ILE A 97 -29.31 28.80 -16.53
N GLU A 98 -28.30 28.11 -16.05
CA GLU A 98 -28.31 26.65 -15.96
C GLU A 98 -27.90 26.22 -14.55
N SER A 99 -28.45 25.11 -14.06
CA SER A 99 -27.87 24.42 -12.92
C SER A 99 -26.53 23.83 -13.33
N ALA A 100 -25.47 24.13 -12.58
CA ALA A 100 -24.13 23.64 -12.93
C ALA A 100 -24.05 22.09 -12.91
N LYS A 101 -23.71 21.49 -14.03
CA LYS A 101 -23.63 20.02 -14.23
C LYS A 101 -22.24 19.46 -13.89
N GLY A 102 -21.17 20.21 -14.18
CA GLY A 102 -19.78 19.80 -13.93
C GLY A 102 -19.35 19.92 -12.47
N SER A 103 -18.09 19.53 -12.18
CA SER A 103 -17.45 19.80 -10.89
C SER A 103 -17.27 21.30 -10.65
N ASN A 104 -17.03 21.70 -9.41
CA ASN A 104 -16.72 23.13 -9.12
C ASN A 104 -15.48 23.57 -9.89
N THR A 105 -14.43 22.72 -9.95
CA THR A 105 -13.21 22.99 -10.70
C THR A 105 -13.48 23.20 -12.18
N GLN A 106 -14.25 22.30 -12.82
CA GLN A 106 -14.60 22.44 -14.23
C GLN A 106 -15.36 23.74 -14.53
N ASN A 107 -16.31 24.13 -13.66
CA ASN A 107 -17.06 25.37 -13.86
C ASN A 107 -16.19 26.62 -13.59
N ARG A 108 -15.26 26.56 -12.63
CA ARG A 108 -14.27 27.62 -12.39
C ARG A 108 -13.35 27.78 -13.57
N ASP A 109 -12.79 26.67 -14.09
CA ASP A 109 -11.88 26.68 -15.23
C ASP A 109 -12.58 27.20 -16.49
N TYR A 110 -13.87 26.89 -16.64
CA TYR A 110 -14.68 27.42 -17.73
C TYR A 110 -14.81 28.94 -17.69
N CYS A 111 -14.98 29.54 -16.51
CA CYS A 111 -15.01 30.98 -16.30
C CYS A 111 -13.62 31.65 -16.30
N SER A 112 -12.52 30.87 -16.38
CA SER A 112 -11.15 31.36 -16.36
C SER A 112 -10.41 31.17 -17.68
N LYS A 113 -11.13 30.88 -18.78
CA LYS A 113 -10.54 30.64 -20.10
C LYS A 113 -9.83 31.88 -20.62
N ASN A 114 -8.62 31.71 -21.13
CA ASN A 114 -7.81 32.82 -21.63
C ASN A 114 -8.15 33.22 -23.10
N ASP A 115 -8.82 32.34 -23.84
CA ASP A 115 -8.95 32.47 -25.30
C ASP A 115 -9.93 33.58 -25.74
N THR A 116 -10.94 33.88 -24.91
CA THR A 116 -12.02 34.82 -25.22
C THR A 116 -12.10 36.00 -24.24
N HIS A 117 -11.12 36.12 -23.39
CA HIS A 117 -11.09 36.94 -22.18
C HIS A 117 -10.87 38.45 -22.51
N ILE A 118 -11.73 39.30 -21.94
CA ILE A 118 -11.58 40.76 -21.98
C ILE A 118 -11.11 41.24 -20.62
N SER A 119 -11.76 40.81 -19.54
CA SER A 119 -11.41 41.19 -18.16
C SER A 119 -11.81 40.14 -17.13
N GLY A 120 -11.15 40.08 -15.98
CA GLY A 120 -11.30 39.08 -14.92
C GLY A 120 -10.17 38.05 -14.97
N PRO A 121 -10.32 36.79 -14.46
CA PRO A 121 -11.47 36.39 -13.67
C PRO A 121 -11.54 37.14 -12.34
N TYR A 122 -12.74 37.55 -11.95
CA TYR A 122 -13.03 38.11 -10.63
C TYR A 122 -13.64 37.04 -9.74
N GLU A 123 -13.05 36.83 -8.58
CA GLU A 123 -13.38 35.69 -7.71
C GLU A 123 -13.60 36.16 -6.26
N PHE A 124 -14.59 35.59 -5.56
CA PHE A 124 -14.90 35.89 -4.17
C PHE A 124 -15.37 34.65 -3.41
N GLY A 125 -15.00 34.56 -2.14
CA GLY A 125 -15.42 33.52 -1.22
C GLY A 125 -14.49 32.30 -1.18
N GLU A 126 -14.83 31.32 -0.37
CA GLU A 126 -14.06 30.08 -0.26
C GLU A 126 -14.41 29.11 -1.38
N PHE A 127 -13.45 28.88 -2.29
CA PHE A 127 -13.58 27.83 -3.27
C PHE A 127 -13.43 26.46 -2.60
N ALA A 128 -14.46 25.63 -2.70
CA ALA A 128 -14.41 24.25 -2.25
C ALA A 128 -14.45 23.31 -3.46
N GLU A 129 -13.40 22.53 -3.65
CA GLU A 129 -13.42 21.43 -4.62
C GLU A 129 -14.58 20.49 -4.32
N GLN A 130 -15.42 20.23 -5.34
CA GLN A 130 -16.56 19.33 -5.17
C GLN A 130 -16.03 17.89 -5.14
N GLY A 131 -16.29 17.20 -4.04
CA GLY A 131 -15.90 15.80 -3.87
C GLY A 131 -14.69 15.57 -2.97
N ALA A 132 -13.89 16.59 -2.66
CA ALA A 132 -12.90 16.50 -1.60
C ALA A 132 -13.62 16.54 -0.25
N ARG A 133 -14.10 15.39 0.21
CA ARG A 133 -14.50 15.25 1.61
C ARG A 133 -13.23 15.35 2.44
N LYS A 134 -12.98 16.49 3.05
CA LYS A 134 -11.84 16.71 3.96
C LYS A 134 -11.82 15.64 5.07
N ASP A 135 -13.00 15.22 5.54
CA ASP A 135 -13.20 14.13 6.48
C ASP A 135 -12.77 12.76 5.94
N LEU A 136 -13.07 12.46 4.67
CA LEU A 136 -12.68 11.20 4.04
C LEU A 136 -11.16 11.14 3.81
N LYS A 137 -10.55 12.23 3.37
CA LYS A 137 -9.10 12.32 3.23
C LYS A 137 -8.42 12.13 4.58
N ALA A 138 -8.83 12.88 5.61
CA ALA A 138 -8.30 12.78 6.97
C ALA A 138 -8.45 11.35 7.54
N PHE A 139 -9.58 10.68 7.27
CA PHE A 139 -9.79 9.30 7.65
C PHE A 139 -8.75 8.35 7.02
N PHE A 140 -8.52 8.44 5.70
CA PHE A 140 -7.53 7.61 5.03
C PHE A 140 -6.09 8.01 5.36
N ASP A 141 -5.82 9.28 5.66
CA ASP A 141 -4.51 9.71 6.15
C ASP A 141 -4.18 9.04 7.51
N LEU A 142 -5.15 8.91 8.41
CA LEU A 142 -5.00 8.15 9.65
C LEU A 142 -4.82 6.65 9.41
N VAL A 143 -5.56 6.05 8.48
CA VAL A 143 -5.34 4.64 8.08
C VAL A 143 -3.91 4.44 7.58
N ASN A 144 -3.41 5.35 6.76
CA ASN A 144 -2.03 5.33 6.26
C ASN A 144 -0.99 5.54 7.36
N ALA A 145 -1.31 6.31 8.39
CA ALA A 145 -0.46 6.51 9.56
C ALA A 145 -0.46 5.31 10.53
N GLY A 146 -1.28 4.27 10.27
CA GLY A 146 -1.33 3.06 11.08
C GLY A 146 -2.35 3.07 12.21
N ALA A 147 -3.32 4.00 12.19
CA ALA A 147 -4.38 4.05 13.20
C ALA A 147 -5.14 2.71 13.29
N SER A 148 -5.42 2.28 14.51
CA SER A 148 -6.19 1.07 14.79
C SER A 148 -7.67 1.23 14.38
N ASP A 149 -8.36 0.12 14.20
CA ASP A 149 -9.78 0.12 13.90
C ASP A 149 -10.60 0.81 15.01
N TYR A 150 -10.17 0.64 16.26
CA TYR A 150 -10.79 1.29 17.41
C TYR A 150 -10.67 2.82 17.34
N GLU A 151 -9.47 3.34 17.05
CA GLU A 151 -9.25 4.79 16.89
C GLU A 151 -10.07 5.36 15.73
N LEU A 152 -10.08 4.67 14.58
CA LEU A 152 -10.88 5.09 13.43
C LEU A 152 -12.37 5.09 13.73
N GLN A 153 -12.86 4.11 14.47
CA GLN A 153 -14.26 4.04 14.90
C GLN A 153 -14.60 5.17 15.88
N CYS A 154 -13.72 5.51 16.81
CA CYS A 154 -13.92 6.61 17.74
C CYS A 154 -13.94 7.97 17.06
N LEU A 155 -13.00 8.23 16.14
CA LEU A 155 -12.84 9.53 15.51
C LEU A 155 -13.82 9.76 14.34
N TYR A 156 -14.10 8.72 13.57
CA TYR A 156 -14.92 8.79 12.35
C TYR A 156 -15.94 7.64 12.25
N PRO A 157 -16.89 7.48 13.20
CA PRO A 157 -17.75 6.30 13.28
C PRO A 157 -18.53 6.02 11.99
N LYS A 158 -19.11 7.04 11.35
CA LYS A 158 -19.86 6.88 10.08
C LYS A 158 -18.99 6.50 8.90
N LEU A 159 -17.75 7.00 8.83
CA LEU A 159 -16.81 6.64 7.76
C LEU A 159 -16.23 5.25 8.00
N TYR A 160 -15.97 4.88 9.26
CA TYR A 160 -15.52 3.54 9.61
C TYR A 160 -16.58 2.50 9.23
N GLU A 161 -17.82 2.63 9.67
CA GLU A 161 -18.92 1.74 9.31
C GLU A 161 -19.04 1.52 7.79
N LYS A 162 -18.97 2.60 7.02
CA LYS A 162 -19.07 2.56 5.56
C LYS A 162 -17.87 1.90 4.87
N ASN A 163 -16.68 1.91 5.47
CA ASN A 163 -15.44 1.49 4.82
C ASN A 163 -14.74 0.31 5.50
N VAL A 164 -15.24 -0.19 6.63
CA VAL A 164 -14.59 -1.25 7.43
C VAL A 164 -14.22 -2.48 6.60
N SER A 165 -15.10 -2.92 5.70
CA SER A 165 -14.85 -4.07 4.82
C SER A 165 -13.69 -3.85 3.81
N LYS A 166 -13.33 -2.60 3.54
CA LYS A 166 -12.28 -2.22 2.59
C LYS A 166 -10.94 -1.91 3.28
N LEU A 167 -10.94 -1.67 4.59
CA LEU A 167 -9.75 -1.26 5.33
C LEU A 167 -8.64 -2.31 5.29
N ALA A 168 -9.00 -3.59 5.47
CA ALA A 168 -8.03 -4.69 5.41
C ALA A 168 -7.35 -4.77 4.03
N ALA A 169 -8.12 -4.67 2.96
CA ALA A 169 -7.60 -4.67 1.59
C ALA A 169 -6.74 -3.44 1.31
N PHE A 170 -7.13 -2.27 1.78
CA PHE A 170 -6.38 -1.02 1.63
C PHE A 170 -5.03 -1.08 2.37
N ARG A 171 -5.02 -1.50 3.63
CA ARG A 171 -3.79 -1.69 4.42
C ARG A 171 -2.86 -2.71 3.76
N ASN A 172 -3.40 -3.84 3.31
CA ASN A 172 -2.60 -4.84 2.62
C ASN A 172 -2.02 -4.33 1.30
N ALA A 173 -2.77 -3.58 0.51
CA ALA A 173 -2.27 -2.98 -0.73
C ALA A 173 -1.09 -2.03 -0.48
N LYS A 174 -1.15 -1.24 0.60
CA LYS A 174 -0.04 -0.40 1.03
C LYS A 174 1.19 -1.23 1.39
N ILE A 175 1.04 -2.24 2.25
CA ILE A 175 2.13 -3.12 2.65
C ILE A 175 2.77 -3.79 1.43
N VAL A 176 1.97 -4.32 0.51
CA VAL A 176 2.46 -4.90 -0.75
C VAL A 176 3.23 -3.88 -1.58
N SER A 177 2.74 -2.64 -1.68
CA SER A 177 3.44 -1.57 -2.40
C SER A 177 4.79 -1.23 -1.78
N ASP A 178 4.86 -1.18 -0.45
CA ASP A 178 6.06 -0.78 0.30
C ASP A 178 7.14 -1.88 0.26
N TYR A 179 6.75 -3.14 0.33
CA TYR A 179 7.70 -4.26 0.50
C TYR A 179 7.94 -5.12 -0.74
N SER A 180 7.07 -5.10 -1.76
CA SER A 180 7.21 -5.98 -2.92
C SER A 180 8.50 -5.78 -3.74
N LYS A 181 9.10 -4.60 -3.64
CA LYS A 181 10.31 -4.21 -4.38
C LYS A 181 11.56 -4.15 -3.50
N SER A 182 11.44 -4.38 -2.20
CA SER A 182 12.53 -4.26 -1.24
C SER A 182 13.12 -5.63 -0.91
N LEU A 183 14.42 -5.78 -1.07
CA LEU A 183 15.13 -6.97 -0.59
C LEU A 183 15.17 -6.96 0.96
N ARG A 184 15.07 -8.13 1.56
CA ARG A 184 15.22 -8.33 3.00
C ARG A 184 16.67 -8.65 3.35
N GLU A 185 17.60 -7.75 2.99
CA GLU A 185 19.05 -7.97 3.16
C GLU A 185 19.44 -8.15 4.62
N ASP A 186 18.66 -7.61 5.53
CA ASP A 186 18.81 -7.72 6.98
C ASP A 186 18.10 -8.95 7.59
N LEU A 187 17.64 -9.90 6.75
CA LEU A 187 16.99 -11.12 7.23
C LEU A 187 17.92 -11.99 8.06
N ILE A 188 17.49 -12.29 9.26
CA ILE A 188 18.14 -13.23 10.17
C ILE A 188 17.23 -14.42 10.43
N VAL A 189 17.74 -15.61 10.14
CA VAL A 189 17.06 -16.88 10.39
C VAL A 189 17.76 -17.61 11.51
N THR A 190 17.05 -17.84 12.61
CA THR A 190 17.58 -18.52 13.80
C THR A 190 16.79 -19.81 14.05
N TYR A 191 17.48 -20.91 14.11
CA TYR A 191 16.92 -22.21 14.44
C TYR A 191 17.24 -22.54 15.91
N ILE A 192 16.19 -22.72 16.71
CA ILE A 192 16.33 -23.07 18.14
C ILE A 192 15.70 -24.45 18.35
N TYR A 193 16.50 -25.39 18.85
CA TYR A 193 15.99 -26.72 19.10
C TYR A 193 16.44 -27.28 20.46
N GLY A 194 15.78 -28.36 20.89
CA GLY A 194 16.03 -29.01 22.17
C GLY A 194 14.82 -29.77 22.67
N SER A 195 14.94 -30.47 23.78
CA SER A 195 13.86 -31.27 24.35
C SER A 195 12.66 -30.42 24.77
N THR A 196 11.52 -31.05 24.98
CA THR A 196 10.30 -30.37 25.45
C THR A 196 10.52 -29.79 26.84
N GLY A 197 9.98 -28.59 27.09
CA GLY A 197 10.03 -27.94 28.41
C GLY A 197 11.31 -27.20 28.75
N VAL A 198 12.28 -27.07 27.83
CA VAL A 198 13.52 -26.30 28.05
C VAL A 198 13.38 -24.79 27.82
N GLY A 199 12.20 -24.33 27.45
CA GLY A 199 11.93 -22.89 27.31
C GLY A 199 12.17 -22.29 25.91
N LYS A 200 12.21 -23.11 24.84
CA LYS A 200 12.46 -22.64 23.45
C LYS A 200 11.54 -21.48 23.02
N THR A 201 10.23 -21.72 23.11
CA THR A 201 9.24 -20.68 22.74
C THR A 201 9.25 -19.52 23.75
N TYR A 202 9.46 -19.81 25.03
CA TYR A 202 9.58 -18.81 26.09
C TYR A 202 10.74 -17.84 25.83
N CYS A 203 11.85 -18.33 25.27
CA CYS A 203 13.00 -17.51 24.86
C CYS A 203 12.55 -16.33 23.97
N ILE A 204 11.75 -16.60 22.96
CA ILE A 204 11.27 -15.54 22.06
C ILE A 204 10.26 -14.63 22.76
N MET A 205 9.30 -15.21 23.49
CA MET A 205 8.28 -14.46 24.22
C MET A 205 8.83 -13.56 25.32
N LYS A 206 9.99 -13.88 25.86
CA LYS A 206 10.70 -13.08 26.86
C LYS A 206 11.43 -11.90 26.25
N LYS A 207 12.01 -12.09 25.06
CA LYS A 207 12.80 -11.07 24.36
C LYS A 207 11.93 -10.02 23.68
N TYR A 208 10.80 -10.43 23.14
CA TYR A 208 9.95 -9.59 22.29
C TYR A 208 8.57 -9.41 22.89
N ASP A 209 8.02 -8.20 22.77
CA ASP A 209 6.69 -7.87 23.29
C ASP A 209 5.58 -8.64 22.56
N LYS A 210 4.51 -8.92 23.30
CA LYS A 210 3.30 -9.52 22.73
C LYS A 210 2.74 -8.63 21.62
N GLY A 211 2.56 -9.19 20.42
CA GLY A 211 2.08 -8.47 19.24
C GLY A 211 3.18 -7.98 18.30
N SER A 212 4.45 -7.92 18.75
CA SER A 212 5.58 -7.58 17.87
C SER A 212 6.01 -8.73 16.94
N PHE A 213 5.55 -9.94 17.18
CA PHE A 213 5.86 -11.13 16.40
C PHE A 213 4.61 -11.88 15.97
N TYR A 214 4.71 -12.55 14.82
CA TYR A 214 3.71 -13.46 14.29
C TYR A 214 4.13 -14.91 14.53
N ARG A 215 3.29 -15.70 15.21
CA ARG A 215 3.59 -17.09 15.57
C ARG A 215 2.72 -18.05 14.77
N ILE A 216 3.33 -18.97 14.03
CA ILE A 216 2.67 -20.03 13.31
C ILE A 216 2.76 -21.33 14.11
N THR A 217 1.61 -21.88 14.46
CA THR A 217 1.43 -23.17 15.14
C THR A 217 0.56 -24.13 14.34
N ASP A 218 -0.29 -23.62 13.46
CA ASP A 218 -1.04 -24.39 12.48
C ASP A 218 -0.42 -24.15 11.08
N TYR A 219 0.15 -25.18 10.49
CA TYR A 219 0.82 -25.15 9.21
C TYR A 219 -0.07 -25.57 8.04
N ILE A 220 -1.32 -26.01 8.33
CA ILE A 220 -2.23 -26.59 7.36
C ILE A 220 -3.31 -25.60 6.95
N ARG A 221 -3.88 -24.87 7.92
CA ARG A 221 -5.01 -23.98 7.71
C ARG A 221 -4.57 -22.54 7.65
N ASP A 222 -4.40 -22.03 6.42
CA ASP A 222 -4.13 -20.60 6.17
C ASP A 222 -3.06 -19.99 7.12
N PRO A 223 -1.85 -20.56 7.20
CA PRO A 223 -0.85 -20.19 8.21
C PRO A 223 -0.47 -18.71 8.23
N TRP A 224 -0.78 -17.96 7.19
CA TRP A 224 -0.49 -16.54 7.05
C TRP A 224 -1.71 -15.63 7.15
N GLN A 225 -2.89 -16.16 7.53
CA GLN A 225 -4.15 -15.44 7.51
C GLN A 225 -4.11 -14.14 8.33
N ASP A 226 -3.58 -14.23 9.55
CA ASP A 226 -3.54 -13.11 10.50
C ASP A 226 -2.20 -12.36 10.48
N TYR A 227 -1.28 -12.73 9.57
CA TYR A 227 -0.05 -11.98 9.36
C TYR A 227 -0.38 -10.63 8.71
N ILE A 228 0.19 -9.56 9.24
CA ILE A 228 0.02 -8.19 8.72
C ILE A 228 1.36 -7.70 8.19
N ASP A 229 2.23 -7.23 9.09
CA ASP A 229 3.54 -6.65 8.77
C ASP A 229 4.57 -6.87 9.89
N GLN A 230 4.30 -7.84 10.77
CA GLN A 230 5.20 -8.15 11.88
C GLN A 230 6.61 -8.43 11.38
N LYS A 231 7.58 -7.76 11.99
CA LYS A 231 9.01 -7.89 11.61
C LYS A 231 9.64 -9.20 12.09
N ILE A 232 8.95 -9.89 12.97
CA ILE A 232 9.39 -11.16 13.55
C ILE A 232 8.35 -12.23 13.25
N VAL A 233 8.81 -13.37 12.72
CA VAL A 233 7.98 -14.56 12.50
C VAL A 233 8.57 -15.74 13.26
N VAL A 234 7.72 -16.52 13.88
CA VAL A 234 8.09 -17.71 14.65
C VAL A 234 7.38 -18.92 14.09
N PHE A 235 8.10 -19.86 13.53
CA PHE A 235 7.63 -21.21 13.19
C PHE A 235 7.78 -22.07 14.43
N ASP A 236 6.69 -22.30 15.16
CA ASP A 236 6.74 -23.02 16.42
C ASP A 236 6.37 -24.51 16.23
N GLU A 237 7.04 -25.39 16.97
CA GLU A 237 6.92 -26.86 16.86
C GLU A 237 7.14 -27.36 15.41
N PHE A 238 8.13 -26.74 14.71
CA PHE A 238 8.39 -27.04 13.29
C PHE A 238 8.98 -28.42 13.11
N ARG A 239 8.40 -29.18 12.16
CA ARG A 239 8.82 -30.54 11.77
C ARG A 239 8.59 -30.77 10.27
N SER A 240 9.15 -29.92 9.43
CA SER A 240 9.03 -30.01 7.96
C SER A 240 7.60 -29.98 7.43
N GLN A 241 6.67 -29.27 8.12
CA GLN A 241 5.27 -29.20 7.72
C GLN A 241 5.07 -28.34 6.45
N PHE A 242 5.91 -27.34 6.18
CA PHE A 242 5.90 -26.65 4.90
C PHE A 242 6.65 -27.45 3.85
N PRO A 243 6.17 -27.49 2.59
CA PRO A 243 6.97 -27.98 1.47
C PRO A 243 8.33 -27.30 1.39
N MET A 244 9.36 -28.02 1.02
CA MET A 244 10.75 -27.51 0.94
C MET A 244 10.85 -26.23 0.07
N VAL A 245 10.17 -26.20 -1.09
CA VAL A 245 10.14 -25.06 -2.00
C VAL A 245 9.62 -23.79 -1.30
N ASN A 246 8.53 -23.93 -0.55
CA ASN A 246 7.97 -22.81 0.22
C ASN A 246 8.93 -22.36 1.32
N MET A 247 9.55 -23.31 1.98
CA MET A 247 10.51 -23.02 3.05
C MET A 247 11.72 -22.25 2.50
N LEU A 248 12.27 -22.65 1.37
CA LEU A 248 13.36 -21.93 0.71
C LEU A 248 12.97 -20.47 0.41
N ASN A 249 11.74 -20.24 -0.07
CA ASN A 249 11.23 -18.90 -0.37
C ASN A 249 11.04 -18.07 0.91
N PHE A 250 10.53 -18.67 1.99
CA PHE A 250 10.35 -17.96 3.27
C PHE A 250 11.66 -17.53 3.91
N LEU A 251 12.71 -18.31 3.70
CA LEU A 251 14.05 -18.07 4.23
C LEU A 251 14.95 -17.24 3.31
N ASP A 252 14.46 -16.81 2.14
CA ASP A 252 15.24 -16.03 1.19
C ASP A 252 15.10 -14.52 1.43
N ILE A 253 16.07 -13.76 0.93
CA ILE A 253 16.05 -12.28 0.98
C ILE A 253 15.02 -11.67 0.05
N TYR A 254 14.56 -12.38 -0.97
CA TYR A 254 13.56 -11.89 -1.92
C TYR A 254 12.17 -11.84 -1.28
N PRO A 255 11.39 -10.76 -1.52
CA PRO A 255 10.02 -10.71 -1.06
C PRO A 255 9.17 -11.77 -1.77
N VAL A 256 8.31 -12.44 -1.01
CA VAL A 256 7.46 -13.50 -1.50
C VAL A 256 6.01 -13.28 -1.10
N SER A 257 5.09 -13.62 -2.01
CA SER A 257 3.66 -13.61 -1.72
C SER A 257 3.30 -14.79 -0.80
N LEU A 258 2.68 -14.48 0.31
CA LEU A 258 2.22 -15.44 1.32
C LEU A 258 0.73 -15.73 1.10
N PRO A 259 0.34 -16.97 0.81
CA PRO A 259 -1.06 -17.29 0.56
C PRO A 259 -1.91 -17.09 1.82
N ALA A 260 -3.01 -16.35 1.69
CA ALA A 260 -3.99 -16.12 2.72
C ALA A 260 -5.40 -16.06 2.11
N ARG A 261 -6.44 -16.38 2.90
CA ARG A 261 -7.80 -16.66 2.41
C ARG A 261 -8.43 -15.54 1.57
N PHE A 262 -8.31 -14.28 1.99
CA PHE A 262 -9.01 -13.16 1.33
C PHE A 262 -8.10 -12.31 0.46
N SER A 263 -6.83 -12.25 0.78
CA SER A 263 -5.85 -11.41 0.11
C SER A 263 -4.45 -11.88 0.47
N ASN A 264 -3.65 -12.23 -0.52
CA ASN A 264 -2.26 -12.60 -0.30
C ASN A 264 -1.53 -11.51 0.49
N LYS A 265 -0.69 -11.95 1.39
CA LYS A 265 0.22 -11.09 2.16
C LYS A 265 1.57 -11.01 1.45
N ILE A 266 2.45 -10.16 1.93
CA ILE A 266 3.84 -10.09 1.47
C ILE A 266 4.79 -10.28 2.66
N THR A 267 5.93 -10.91 2.44
CA THR A 267 6.95 -11.05 3.49
C THR A 267 7.53 -9.69 3.88
N CYS A 268 7.30 -9.26 5.11
CA CYS A 268 7.80 -8.00 5.68
C CYS A 268 8.77 -8.24 6.85
N TYR A 269 8.93 -9.50 7.28
CA TYR A 269 9.77 -9.84 8.43
C TYR A 269 11.25 -9.87 8.04
N ASN A 270 12.06 -9.48 8.99
CA ASN A 270 13.52 -9.55 8.93
C ASN A 270 14.13 -10.41 10.04
N ARG A 271 13.30 -10.99 10.91
CA ARG A 271 13.67 -12.00 11.91
C ARG A 271 12.75 -13.20 11.76
N LEU A 272 13.33 -14.36 11.52
CA LEU A 272 12.56 -15.60 11.46
C LEU A 272 13.17 -16.61 12.44
N PHE A 273 12.36 -17.10 13.36
CA PHE A 273 12.73 -18.14 14.32
C PHE A 273 12.07 -19.46 13.94
N ILE A 274 12.84 -20.52 13.86
CA ILE A 274 12.36 -21.88 13.69
C ILE A 274 12.58 -22.60 15.01
N ILE A 275 11.50 -22.96 15.70
CA ILE A 275 11.54 -23.66 16.98
C ILE A 275 11.16 -25.11 16.76
N SER A 276 11.99 -26.03 17.21
CA SER A 276 11.78 -27.46 17.00
C SER A 276 12.25 -28.30 18.18
N ASN A 277 11.84 -29.55 18.25
CA ASN A 277 12.38 -30.57 19.15
C ASN A 277 13.48 -31.39 18.49
N ILE A 278 13.68 -31.26 17.17
CA ILE A 278 14.69 -31.98 16.42
C ILE A 278 15.72 -31.02 15.80
N PRO A 279 16.96 -31.46 15.58
CA PRO A 279 17.96 -30.61 14.96
C PRO A 279 17.66 -30.35 13.47
N PRO A 280 18.25 -29.29 12.86
CA PRO A 280 18.10 -29.00 11.44
C PRO A 280 18.47 -30.22 10.55
N SER A 281 19.46 -31.00 10.99
CA SER A 281 19.93 -32.19 10.26
C SER A 281 18.89 -33.30 10.14
N SER A 282 17.84 -33.27 10.97
CA SER A 282 16.71 -34.20 10.94
C SER A 282 15.47 -33.65 10.24
N GLN A 283 15.48 -32.37 9.85
CA GLN A 283 14.43 -31.80 9.02
C GLN A 283 14.61 -32.27 7.57
N TYR A 284 13.51 -32.48 6.86
CA TYR A 284 13.51 -32.80 5.44
C TYR A 284 14.44 -33.95 5.05
N SER A 285 14.43 -35.03 5.83
CA SER A 285 15.36 -36.15 5.67
C SER A 285 15.40 -36.76 4.27
N ASN A 286 14.27 -36.77 3.54
CA ASN A 286 14.16 -37.25 2.16
C ASN A 286 15.04 -36.41 1.22
N TYR A 287 14.98 -35.07 1.31
CA TYR A 287 15.77 -34.17 0.49
C TYR A 287 17.26 -34.28 0.73
N LYS A 288 17.67 -34.66 1.93
CA LYS A 288 19.08 -34.88 2.24
C LYS A 288 19.71 -35.98 1.37
N THR A 289 18.90 -36.98 1.00
CA THR A 289 19.34 -38.14 0.22
C THR A 289 19.02 -37.95 -1.27
N GLU A 290 17.83 -37.47 -1.60
CA GLU A 290 17.31 -37.40 -2.96
C GLU A 290 17.73 -36.12 -3.68
N GLU A 291 17.78 -34.97 -2.95
CA GLU A 291 18.09 -33.67 -3.48
C GLU A 291 19.09 -32.91 -2.59
N PRO A 292 20.35 -33.36 -2.49
CA PRO A 292 21.32 -32.82 -1.54
C PRO A 292 21.61 -31.32 -1.73
N GLU A 293 21.56 -30.82 -2.95
CA GLU A 293 21.78 -29.38 -3.22
C GLU A 293 20.62 -28.52 -2.70
N THR A 294 19.38 -28.97 -2.85
CA THR A 294 18.19 -28.34 -2.29
C THR A 294 18.26 -28.30 -0.75
N TYR A 295 18.71 -29.42 -0.16
CA TYR A 295 18.93 -29.50 1.29
C TYR A 295 20.06 -28.56 1.77
N LYS A 296 21.16 -28.47 1.04
CA LYS A 296 22.26 -27.51 1.32
C LYS A 296 21.76 -26.06 1.26
N ALA A 297 20.90 -25.75 0.26
CA ALA A 297 20.28 -24.42 0.14
C ALA A 297 19.43 -24.06 1.35
N PHE A 298 18.67 -25.00 1.91
CA PHE A 298 17.92 -24.82 3.17
C PHE A 298 18.88 -24.52 4.34
N ASN A 299 19.91 -25.36 4.56
CA ASN A 299 20.85 -25.17 5.66
C ASN A 299 21.65 -23.87 5.54
N ARG A 300 22.00 -23.44 4.32
CA ARG A 300 22.71 -22.18 4.08
C ARG A 300 21.89 -20.96 4.56
N ARG A 301 20.58 -20.99 4.38
CA ARG A 301 19.67 -19.89 4.78
C ARG A 301 19.41 -19.82 6.26
N ILE A 302 19.78 -20.83 7.05
CA ILE A 302 19.74 -20.79 8.51
C ILE A 302 21.05 -20.14 8.98
N HIS A 303 20.96 -18.93 9.55
CA HIS A 303 22.13 -18.14 9.96
C HIS A 303 22.69 -18.59 11.30
N HIS A 304 21.79 -18.90 12.26
CA HIS A 304 22.16 -19.36 13.59
C HIS A 304 21.46 -20.67 13.94
N VAL A 305 22.17 -21.58 14.58
CA VAL A 305 21.62 -22.82 15.15
C VAL A 305 21.99 -22.89 16.61
N VAL A 306 20.99 -22.98 17.46
CA VAL A 306 21.13 -23.00 18.92
C VAL A 306 20.47 -24.26 19.47
N TYR A 307 21.25 -25.07 20.17
CA TYR A 307 20.76 -26.19 20.96
C TYR A 307 20.50 -25.75 22.40
N LEU A 308 19.25 -25.85 22.85
CA LEU A 308 18.81 -25.40 24.14
C LEU A 308 18.53 -26.56 25.08
N THR A 309 19.17 -26.54 26.24
CA THR A 309 18.86 -27.41 27.38
C THR A 309 18.42 -26.55 28.58
N LYS A 310 18.10 -27.16 29.73
CA LYS A 310 17.77 -26.42 30.94
C LYS A 310 18.94 -25.56 31.43
N ASP A 311 20.16 -26.08 31.26
CA ASP A 311 21.35 -25.51 31.86
C ASP A 311 22.27 -24.78 30.88
N LYS A 312 22.15 -25.08 29.58
CA LYS A 312 23.05 -24.58 28.54
C LYS A 312 22.27 -24.09 27.30
N CYS A 313 22.84 -23.06 26.69
CA CYS A 313 22.47 -22.53 25.39
C CYS A 313 23.69 -22.71 24.44
N THR A 314 23.77 -23.85 23.76
CA THR A 314 24.91 -24.22 22.93
C THR A 314 24.74 -23.70 21.51
N VAL A 315 25.70 -22.93 21.01
CA VAL A 315 25.72 -22.44 19.64
C VAL A 315 26.45 -23.46 18.76
N GLU A 316 25.73 -24.03 17.81
CA GLU A 316 26.29 -24.98 16.83
C GLU A 316 26.71 -24.30 15.53
N LYS A 317 25.98 -23.25 15.13
CA LYS A 317 26.23 -22.44 13.94
C LYS A 317 25.89 -20.98 14.21
N SER A 318 26.73 -20.07 13.76
CA SER A 318 26.42 -18.64 13.75
C SER A 318 27.20 -17.96 12.63
N ARG A 319 26.54 -17.08 11.87
CA ARG A 319 27.24 -16.19 10.93
C ARG A 319 27.95 -15.05 11.67
N ASP A 320 27.31 -14.57 12.75
CA ASP A 320 27.81 -13.51 13.62
C ASP A 320 27.32 -13.74 15.06
N ILE A 321 28.27 -13.79 16.01
CA ILE A 321 27.96 -14.05 17.43
C ILE A 321 27.33 -12.83 18.10
N GLU A 322 27.74 -11.63 17.76
CA GLU A 322 27.16 -10.41 18.36
C GLU A 322 25.72 -10.21 17.86
N GLU A 323 25.44 -10.51 16.58
CA GLU A 323 24.09 -10.56 16.05
C GLU A 323 23.22 -11.57 16.82
N LEU A 324 23.73 -12.80 17.05
CA LEU A 324 23.04 -13.82 17.83
C LEU A 324 22.78 -13.35 19.27
N LYS A 325 23.74 -12.75 19.92
CA LYS A 325 23.58 -12.19 21.29
C LYS A 325 22.49 -11.13 21.34
N SER A 326 22.38 -10.30 20.31
CA SER A 326 21.35 -9.24 20.24
C SER A 326 19.91 -9.76 20.22
N ILE A 327 19.70 -10.96 19.73
CA ILE A 327 18.37 -11.59 19.57
C ILE A 327 18.00 -12.55 20.72
N LEU A 328 18.95 -12.96 21.54
CA LEU A 328 18.70 -13.82 22.70
C LEU A 328 18.40 -12.99 23.95
N PRO A 329 17.53 -13.47 24.87
CA PRO A 329 17.34 -12.87 26.19
C PRO A 329 18.60 -13.01 27.07
N GLU A 330 18.78 -12.12 28.03
CA GLU A 330 19.94 -12.12 28.94
C GLU A 330 20.11 -13.43 29.69
N GLU A 331 19.03 -14.07 30.15
CA GLU A 331 19.10 -15.34 30.87
C GLU A 331 19.65 -16.50 30.03
N TYR A 332 19.52 -16.41 28.69
CA TYR A 332 20.11 -17.40 27.75
C TYR A 332 21.56 -17.02 27.42
N LEU A 333 21.87 -15.72 27.40
CA LEU A 333 23.24 -15.24 27.26
C LEU A 333 24.15 -15.69 28.44
N ALA A 334 23.58 -15.68 29.65
CA ALA A 334 24.29 -16.17 30.83
C ALA A 334 24.65 -17.69 30.78
N LYS A 335 23.93 -18.46 29.97
CA LYS A 335 24.13 -19.89 29.75
C LYS A 335 24.81 -20.20 28.41
N LEU A 336 25.29 -19.17 27.67
CA LEU A 336 25.80 -19.31 26.32
C LEU A 336 27.10 -20.14 26.30
N ASP A 337 27.09 -21.22 25.54
CA ASP A 337 28.22 -22.11 25.31
C ASP A 337 28.63 -22.06 23.83
N LEU A 338 29.81 -21.51 23.56
CA LEU A 338 30.38 -21.35 22.24
C LEU A 338 31.40 -22.44 21.89
N SER A 339 31.64 -23.42 22.76
CA SER A 339 32.69 -24.43 22.58
C SER A 339 32.54 -25.21 21.30
N SER A 340 31.31 -25.66 20.98
CA SER A 340 31.03 -26.40 19.76
C SER A 340 31.19 -25.53 18.49
N PHE A 341 30.80 -24.26 18.57
CA PHE A 341 30.95 -23.30 17.47
C PHE A 341 32.42 -23.03 17.15
N ILE A 342 33.23 -22.77 18.18
CA ILE A 342 34.68 -22.50 18.04
C ILE A 342 35.38 -23.72 17.46
N TYR A 343 35.05 -24.92 17.95
CA TYR A 343 35.60 -26.17 17.44
C TYR A 343 35.27 -26.41 15.97
N ASN A 344 34.01 -26.28 15.60
CA ASN A 344 33.56 -26.49 14.22
C ASN A 344 34.22 -25.49 13.27
N LYS A 345 34.30 -24.21 13.64
CA LYS A 345 34.94 -23.17 12.83
C LYS A 345 36.44 -23.43 12.64
N ALA A 346 37.13 -23.96 13.66
CA ALA A 346 38.52 -24.35 13.55
C ALA A 346 38.72 -25.53 12.58
N LEU A 347 37.79 -26.51 12.59
CA LEU A 347 37.81 -27.62 11.65
C LEU A 347 37.58 -27.19 10.20
N GLU A 348 36.63 -26.26 9.96
CA GLU A 348 36.35 -25.71 8.63
C GLU A 348 37.58 -24.96 8.08
N ASN A 349 38.20 -24.11 8.91
CA ASN A 349 39.41 -23.38 8.52
C ASN A 349 40.55 -24.31 8.17
N ASN A 350 40.73 -25.40 8.91
CA ASN A 350 41.78 -26.41 8.61
C ASN A 350 41.50 -27.16 7.32
N LYS A 351 40.23 -27.49 7.01
CA LYS A 351 39.85 -28.13 5.74
C LYS A 351 40.10 -27.20 4.55
N ASN A 352 39.73 -25.93 4.66
CA ASN A 352 39.94 -24.94 3.61
C ASN A 352 41.44 -24.72 3.35
N ALA A 353 42.24 -24.58 4.41
CA ALA A 353 43.71 -24.47 4.32
C ALA A 353 44.36 -25.70 3.67
N HIS A 354 43.78 -26.90 3.86
CA HIS A 354 44.25 -28.12 3.23
C HIS A 354 43.87 -28.20 1.76
N GLN A 355 42.67 -27.75 1.38
CA GLN A 355 42.24 -27.66 -0.01
C GLN A 355 43.03 -26.61 -0.81
N GLU A 356 43.30 -25.44 -0.21
CA GLU A 356 44.15 -24.42 -0.86
C GLU A 356 45.57 -24.93 -1.11
N ARG A 357 46.14 -25.77 -0.23
CA ARG A 357 47.43 -26.41 -0.44
C ARG A 357 47.44 -27.47 -1.57
N ILE A 358 46.29 -28.13 -1.81
CA ILE A 358 46.15 -29.11 -2.88
C ILE A 358 46.01 -28.43 -4.25
N ILE A 359 45.36 -27.28 -4.32
CA ILE A 359 45.15 -26.51 -5.56
C ILE A 359 46.47 -25.87 -6.06
N HIS A 360 47.42 -25.61 -5.17
CA HIS A 360 48.75 -25.09 -5.54
C HIS A 360 49.80 -26.15 -5.98
N PHE A 361 49.42 -27.42 -6.03
CA PHE A 361 50.22 -28.44 -6.69
C PHE A 361 49.78 -28.56 -8.16
N GLU A 362 50.25 -27.64 -9.04
CA GLU A 362 50.23 -27.89 -10.48
C GLU A 362 51.12 -29.09 -10.76
N PRO A 363 50.67 -30.06 -11.55
CA PRO A 363 51.56 -31.13 -12.01
C PRO A 363 52.67 -30.47 -12.83
N ILE A 364 53.92 -30.72 -12.45
CA ILE A 364 55.09 -30.40 -13.29
C ILE A 364 54.91 -31.19 -14.58
N ASP A 365 54.79 -30.52 -15.72
CA ASP A 365 54.76 -31.15 -17.02
C ASP A 365 56.04 -31.95 -17.21
N ASP A 366 55.91 -33.24 -17.43
CA ASP A 366 57.01 -34.22 -17.66
C ASP A 366 57.80 -34.00 -18.98
N GLU A 367 57.63 -32.80 -19.62
CA GLU A 367 58.31 -32.55 -20.94
C GLU A 367 59.61 -31.76 -20.83
N GLU A 368 60.14 -31.43 -19.68
CA GLU A 368 61.50 -30.83 -19.58
C GLU A 368 62.44 -31.61 -18.64
N LEU A 369 62.78 -32.86 -19.04
CA LEU A 369 64.01 -33.49 -18.60
C LEU A 369 65.06 -33.37 -19.70
N PRO A 370 66.12 -32.59 -19.55
CA PRO A 370 67.24 -32.64 -20.43
C PRO A 370 68.01 -33.92 -20.17
N PHE A 371 68.35 -34.64 -21.29
CA PHE A 371 69.22 -35.82 -21.33
C PHE A 371 70.59 -35.59 -20.72
#